data_f86bf606be40baf7e1595a8802933d7a
#
_entry.id   f86bf606be40baf7e1595a8802933d7a
#
_cell.length_a   1.000
_cell.length_b   1.000
_cell.length_c   1.000
_cell.angle_alpha   90.00
_cell.angle_beta   90.00
_cell.angle_gamma   90.00
#
_symmetry.space_group_name_H-M   'P 1'
#
loop_
_entity.id
_entity.type
_entity.pdbx_description
1 polymer ?
#
loop_
_entity_poly.entity_id
_entity_poly.type
_entity_poly.pdbx_seq_one_letter_code
_entity_poly.pdbx_strand_id
1 'polypeptide(L)'
;YESPELIEGMKVSLNSISQSSGDFYSYSITYKTENINSALSVDKDAKGFDSTRLALMFAVYNFDIGLLLQNSEKISTNKKDEGHIFSIKRKLSDKSSIYFQNAKSDMKIDDGEQRSFGYTYKINAKTKIFIHQSSRESSNKGKVDYISVGTEYKF
;
A
#
# COMPACT_ATOMS: atom_id res chain seq x y z
N TYR A 1 -19.49 -11.48 -1.04
CA TYR A 1 -19.64 -11.93 -2.44
C TYR A 1 -18.42 -11.49 -3.25
N GLU A 2 -17.85 -12.39 -4.02
CA GLU A 2 -16.86 -12.12 -5.05
C GLU A 2 -17.44 -12.61 -6.40
N SER A 3 -17.42 -11.74 -7.42
CA SER A 3 -17.91 -12.10 -8.75
C SER A 3 -16.96 -13.12 -9.41
N PRO A 4 -17.47 -13.96 -10.32
CA PRO A 4 -16.62 -14.56 -11.33
C PRO A 4 -15.89 -13.45 -12.11
N GLU A 5 -14.92 -13.81 -12.90
CA GLU A 5 -14.28 -12.87 -13.83
C GLU A 5 -15.32 -12.30 -14.81
N LEU A 6 -15.58 -10.98 -14.72
CA LEU A 6 -16.57 -10.31 -15.57
C LEU A 6 -16.02 -10.10 -16.99
N ILE A 7 -14.77 -9.70 -17.08
CA ILE A 7 -13.91 -9.67 -18.26
C ILE A 7 -12.54 -10.16 -17.81
N GLU A 8 -11.69 -10.55 -18.75
CA GLU A 8 -10.36 -11.07 -18.44
C GLU A 8 -9.61 -10.17 -17.46
N GLY A 9 -9.27 -10.72 -16.32
CA GLY A 9 -8.56 -10.04 -15.23
C GLY A 9 -9.40 -9.16 -14.30
N MET A 10 -10.72 -8.95 -14.56
CA MET A 10 -11.55 -8.06 -13.74
C MET A 10 -12.50 -8.81 -12.81
N LYS A 11 -12.48 -8.45 -11.53
CA LYS A 11 -13.41 -8.96 -10.51
C LYS A 11 -14.01 -7.82 -9.68
N VAL A 12 -15.20 -8.08 -9.16
CA VAL A 12 -15.90 -7.21 -8.21
C VAL A 12 -16.10 -7.97 -6.90
N SER A 13 -15.84 -7.31 -5.77
CA SER A 13 -16.12 -7.87 -4.45
C SER A 13 -17.05 -6.94 -3.66
N LEU A 14 -18.00 -7.53 -2.96
CA LEU A 14 -18.96 -6.86 -2.09
C LEU A 14 -18.91 -7.56 -0.73
N ASN A 15 -18.63 -6.82 0.33
CA ASN A 15 -18.60 -7.34 1.68
C ASN A 15 -19.54 -6.53 2.57
N SER A 16 -20.24 -7.23 3.47
CA SER A 16 -21.03 -6.63 4.53
C SER A 16 -20.69 -7.35 5.82
N ILE A 17 -20.39 -6.58 6.86
CA ILE A 17 -20.11 -7.09 8.20
C ILE A 17 -20.98 -6.35 9.18
N SER A 18 -21.87 -7.08 9.87
CA SER A 18 -22.67 -6.53 10.96
C SER A 18 -21.88 -6.57 12.25
N GLN A 19 -21.80 -5.44 12.92
CA GLN A 19 -21.14 -5.27 14.22
C GLN A 19 -22.12 -4.64 15.21
N SER A 20 -21.83 -4.76 16.50
CA SER A 20 -22.64 -4.14 17.55
C SER A 20 -22.68 -2.60 17.47
N SER A 21 -21.74 -1.99 16.76
CA SER A 21 -21.62 -0.54 16.53
C SER A 21 -22.26 -0.06 15.21
N GLY A 22 -22.81 -0.95 14.39
CA GLY A 22 -23.38 -0.66 13.07
C GLY A 22 -22.88 -1.59 11.98
N ASP A 23 -23.46 -1.49 10.80
CA ASP A 23 -23.09 -2.30 9.65
C ASP A 23 -21.98 -1.62 8.85
N PHE A 24 -20.99 -2.41 8.46
CA PHE A 24 -19.90 -2.01 7.60
C PHE A 24 -20.06 -2.60 6.20
N TYR A 25 -19.82 -1.78 5.19
CA TYR A 25 -19.88 -2.20 3.79
C TYR A 25 -18.57 -1.89 3.08
N SER A 26 -18.10 -2.83 2.27
CA SER A 26 -16.91 -2.65 1.44
C SER A 26 -17.19 -3.12 0.02
N TYR A 27 -16.82 -2.30 -0.93
CA TYR A 27 -16.95 -2.55 -2.38
C TYR A 27 -15.58 -2.45 -3.00
N SER A 28 -15.22 -3.37 -3.88
CA SER A 28 -13.98 -3.24 -4.63
C SER A 28 -14.11 -3.77 -6.05
N ILE A 29 -13.34 -3.14 -6.95
CA ILE A 29 -13.10 -3.60 -8.30
C ILE A 29 -11.60 -3.81 -8.43
N THR A 30 -11.19 -4.98 -8.88
CA THR A 30 -9.80 -5.30 -9.16
C THR A 30 -9.63 -5.63 -10.63
N TYR A 31 -8.50 -5.21 -11.20
CA TYR A 31 -8.10 -5.57 -12.54
C TYR A 31 -6.64 -6.03 -12.53
N LYS A 32 -6.39 -7.22 -13.05
CA LYS A 32 -5.08 -7.84 -13.03
C LYS A 32 -4.75 -8.45 -14.38
N THR A 33 -3.59 -8.03 -14.93
CA THR A 33 -2.95 -8.64 -16.08
C THR A 33 -1.53 -9.09 -15.69
N GLU A 34 -0.77 -9.55 -16.65
CA GLU A 34 0.64 -9.90 -16.44
C GLU A 34 1.47 -8.73 -15.89
N ASN A 35 1.23 -7.51 -16.40
CA ASN A 35 2.05 -6.33 -16.12
C ASN A 35 1.33 -5.24 -15.33
N ILE A 36 0.03 -5.35 -15.13
CA ILE A 36 -0.79 -4.36 -14.44
C ILE A 36 -1.59 -5.05 -13.34
N ASN A 37 -1.58 -4.45 -12.16
CA ASN A 37 -2.48 -4.83 -11.08
C ASN A 37 -3.06 -3.56 -10.49
N SER A 38 -4.38 -3.43 -10.52
CA SER A 38 -5.08 -2.26 -10.00
C SER A 38 -6.27 -2.66 -9.14
N ALA A 39 -6.59 -1.82 -8.18
CA ALA A 39 -7.75 -1.98 -7.32
C ALA A 39 -8.33 -0.61 -6.96
N LEU A 40 -9.64 -0.49 -7.05
CA LEU A 40 -10.41 0.61 -6.48
C LEU A 40 -11.30 0.02 -5.40
N SER A 41 -11.25 0.58 -4.19
CA SER A 41 -12.12 0.15 -3.09
C SER A 41 -12.77 1.34 -2.41
N VAL A 42 -14.00 1.10 -1.94
CA VAL A 42 -14.78 2.05 -1.14
C VAL A 42 -15.27 1.30 0.10
N ASP A 43 -14.93 1.81 1.26
CA ASP A 43 -15.42 1.33 2.54
C ASP A 43 -16.40 2.34 3.11
N LYS A 44 -17.53 1.86 3.63
CA LYS A 44 -18.56 2.66 4.28
C LYS A 44 -18.72 2.23 5.73
N ASP A 45 -18.64 3.20 6.62
CA ASP A 45 -18.72 3.04 8.08
C ASP A 45 -17.72 2.04 8.67
N ALA A 46 -16.52 1.93 8.05
CA ALA A 46 -15.47 1.08 8.55
C ALA A 46 -14.88 1.66 9.85
N LYS A 47 -15.35 1.20 11.01
CA LYS A 47 -14.95 1.72 12.33
C LYS A 47 -15.14 3.24 12.48
N GLY A 48 -16.21 3.77 11.90
CA GLY A 48 -16.55 5.18 11.93
C GLY A 48 -15.84 6.02 10.87
N PHE A 49 -15.30 5.39 9.83
CA PHE A 49 -14.68 6.05 8.69
C PHE A 49 -15.29 5.58 7.37
N ASP A 50 -15.52 6.54 6.48
CA ASP A 50 -15.69 6.30 5.05
C ASP A 50 -14.34 6.43 4.37
N SER A 51 -14.00 5.50 3.48
CA SER A 51 -12.68 5.51 2.82
C SER A 51 -12.80 5.14 1.35
N THR A 52 -11.98 5.79 0.52
CA THR A 52 -11.79 5.41 -0.89
C THR A 52 -10.30 5.21 -1.13
N ARG A 53 -9.94 4.10 -1.78
CA ARG A 53 -8.55 3.75 -2.10
C ARG A 53 -8.43 3.38 -3.57
N LEU A 54 -7.39 3.91 -4.20
CA LEU A 54 -6.94 3.51 -5.52
C LEU A 54 -5.51 2.97 -5.41
N ALA A 55 -5.32 1.71 -5.80
CA ALA A 55 -4.00 1.09 -5.89
C ALA A 55 -3.69 0.76 -7.34
N LEU A 56 -2.49 1.11 -7.79
CA LEU A 56 -1.98 0.82 -9.12
C LEU A 56 -0.58 0.24 -9.01
N MET A 57 -0.32 -0.84 -9.72
CA MET A 57 1.01 -1.46 -9.84
C MET A 57 1.29 -1.76 -11.31
N PHE A 58 2.47 -1.40 -11.74
CA PHE A 58 2.94 -1.65 -13.12
C PHE A 58 4.28 -2.35 -13.08
N ALA A 59 4.42 -3.41 -13.87
CA ALA A 59 5.69 -4.05 -14.16
C ALA A 59 6.09 -3.70 -15.60
N VAL A 60 7.19 -3.00 -15.78
CA VAL A 60 7.71 -2.61 -17.09
C VAL A 60 9.22 -2.81 -17.14
N TYR A 61 9.69 -3.66 -18.05
CA TYR A 61 11.08 -4.10 -18.13
C TYR A 61 11.56 -4.66 -16.78
N ASN A 62 12.53 -4.00 -16.16
CA ASN A 62 13.09 -4.36 -14.86
C ASN A 62 12.61 -3.46 -13.71
N PHE A 63 11.53 -2.69 -13.93
CA PHE A 63 10.92 -1.83 -12.92
C PHE A 63 9.56 -2.37 -12.48
N ASP A 64 9.33 -2.33 -11.17
CA ASP A 64 8.02 -2.46 -10.55
C ASP A 64 7.67 -1.08 -9.97
N ILE A 65 6.56 -0.47 -10.42
CA ILE A 65 6.11 0.86 -9.98
C ILE A 65 4.77 0.70 -9.28
N GLY A 66 4.62 1.30 -8.10
CA GLY A 66 3.39 1.26 -7.32
C GLY A 66 2.92 2.66 -6.91
N LEU A 67 1.61 2.86 -6.94
CA LEU A 67 0.91 4.04 -6.44
C LEU A 67 -0.29 3.59 -5.60
N LEU A 68 -0.43 4.14 -4.42
CA LEU A 68 -1.62 4.05 -3.58
C LEU A 68 -2.08 5.47 -3.25
N LEU A 69 -3.35 5.75 -3.52
CA LEU A 69 -4.03 6.97 -3.08
C LEU A 69 -5.15 6.57 -2.13
N GLN A 70 -5.31 7.30 -1.04
CA GLN A 70 -6.37 7.07 -0.07
C GLN A 70 -6.95 8.38 0.40
N ASN A 71 -8.28 8.46 0.39
CA ASN A 71 -9.06 9.50 1.06
C ASN A 71 -9.92 8.82 2.11
N SER A 72 -9.98 9.39 3.31
CA SER A 72 -10.82 8.92 4.40
C SER A 72 -11.53 10.08 5.05
N GLU A 73 -12.76 9.86 5.50
CA GLU A 73 -13.57 10.84 6.23
C GLU A 73 -14.06 10.21 7.52
N LYS A 74 -13.78 10.86 8.64
CA LYS A 74 -14.31 10.44 9.94
C LYS A 74 -15.76 10.89 10.06
N ILE A 75 -16.72 9.95 10.10
CA ILE A 75 -18.15 10.21 10.06
C ILE A 75 -18.59 11.15 11.20
N SER A 76 -18.07 10.95 12.42
CA SER A 76 -18.46 11.72 13.59
C SER A 76 -18.06 13.20 13.58
N THR A 77 -17.06 13.58 12.75
CA THR A 77 -16.49 14.94 12.74
C THR A 77 -16.38 15.54 11.36
N ASN A 78 -16.70 14.78 10.31
CA ASN A 78 -16.50 15.14 8.89
C ASN A 78 -15.04 15.55 8.58
N LYS A 79 -14.10 15.15 9.43
CA LYS A 79 -12.68 15.40 9.19
C LYS A 79 -12.20 14.51 8.07
N LYS A 80 -11.61 15.12 7.04
CA LYS A 80 -11.02 14.44 5.89
C LYS A 80 -9.54 14.27 6.10
N ASP A 81 -9.05 13.12 5.70
CA ASP A 81 -7.64 12.73 5.76
C ASP A 81 -7.24 12.14 4.40
N GLU A 82 -6.11 12.59 3.89
CA GLU A 82 -5.56 12.14 2.61
C GLU A 82 -4.21 11.47 2.81
N GLY A 83 -3.95 10.47 1.99
CA GLY A 83 -2.67 9.77 2.02
C GLY A 83 -2.30 9.22 0.65
N HIS A 84 -1.00 9.12 0.41
CA HIS A 84 -0.47 8.48 -0.78
C HIS A 84 0.82 7.72 -0.48
N ILE A 85 1.05 6.68 -1.27
CA ILE A 85 2.31 5.95 -1.32
C ILE A 85 2.71 5.86 -2.79
N PHE A 86 3.93 6.29 -3.09
CA PHE A 86 4.59 6.03 -4.35
C PHE A 86 5.77 5.09 -4.09
N SER A 87 5.96 4.09 -4.92
CA SER A 87 7.09 3.18 -4.84
C SER A 87 7.63 2.85 -6.23
N ILE A 88 8.93 2.69 -6.30
CA ILE A 88 9.62 2.18 -7.47
C ILE A 88 10.70 1.20 -7.03
N LYS A 89 10.73 0.05 -7.67
CA LYS A 89 11.74 -0.97 -7.47
C LYS A 89 12.37 -1.30 -8.82
N ARG A 90 13.68 -1.39 -8.86
CA ARG A 90 14.44 -1.80 -10.03
C ARG A 90 15.17 -3.10 -9.75
N LYS A 91 14.98 -4.08 -10.63
CA LYS A 91 15.79 -5.31 -10.63
C LYS A 91 17.14 -4.98 -11.28
N LEU A 92 18.23 -5.16 -10.54
CA LEU A 92 19.59 -4.97 -11.04
C LEU A 92 20.13 -6.27 -11.63
N SER A 93 19.70 -7.41 -11.08
CA SER A 93 19.98 -8.76 -11.54
C SER A 93 18.88 -9.71 -11.04
N ASP A 94 18.98 -11.01 -11.37
CA ASP A 94 18.07 -12.03 -10.84
C ASP A 94 18.13 -12.15 -9.32
N LYS A 95 19.22 -11.73 -8.70
CA LYS A 95 19.43 -11.80 -7.27
C LYS A 95 19.30 -10.48 -6.53
N SER A 96 19.41 -9.35 -7.21
CA SER A 96 19.50 -8.04 -6.56
C SER A 96 18.50 -7.03 -7.08
N SER A 97 18.00 -6.20 -6.18
CA SER A 97 17.13 -5.07 -6.51
C SER A 97 17.34 -3.91 -5.55
N ILE A 98 17.09 -2.71 -6.04
CA ILE A 98 16.96 -1.48 -5.25
C ILE A 98 15.51 -1.03 -5.27
N TYR A 99 15.09 -0.32 -4.25
CA TYR A 99 13.77 0.30 -4.21
C TYR A 99 13.82 1.66 -3.53
N PHE A 100 12.88 2.49 -3.93
CA PHE A 100 12.54 3.75 -3.28
C PHE A 100 11.05 3.77 -2.99
N GLN A 101 10.67 4.35 -1.86
CA GLN A 101 9.28 4.57 -1.47
C GLN A 101 9.15 5.94 -0.82
N ASN A 102 8.11 6.69 -1.22
CA ASN A 102 7.63 7.86 -0.52
C ASN A 102 6.21 7.61 -0.07
N ALA A 103 5.93 7.85 1.19
CA ALA A 103 4.60 7.74 1.79
C ALA A 103 4.29 9.03 2.54
N LYS A 104 3.11 9.60 2.32
CA LYS A 104 2.60 10.75 3.05
C LYS A 104 1.18 10.47 3.49
N SER A 105 0.84 10.90 4.70
CA SER A 105 -0.52 10.79 5.23
C SER A 105 -0.74 11.83 6.31
N ASP A 106 -1.88 12.48 6.28
CA ASP A 106 -2.41 13.34 7.32
C ASP A 106 -3.43 12.63 8.24
N MET A 107 -3.63 11.32 8.02
CA MET A 107 -4.56 10.49 8.81
C MET A 107 -4.17 10.30 10.28
N LYS A 108 -2.93 10.58 10.63
CA LYS A 108 -2.45 10.49 12.01
C LYS A 108 -2.46 11.87 12.64
N ILE A 109 -2.62 11.88 13.96
CA ILE A 109 -2.55 13.11 14.78
C ILE A 109 -1.29 13.93 14.48
N ASP A 110 -0.25 13.28 14.01
CA ASP A 110 1.07 13.84 13.79
C ASP A 110 1.41 14.05 12.32
N ASP A 111 0.53 14.14 11.37
CA ASP A 111 0.86 14.21 9.93
C ASP A 111 2.20 13.53 9.61
N GLY A 112 2.41 12.95 8.50
CA GLY A 112 3.69 12.30 8.32
C GLY A 112 4.08 12.04 6.89
N GLU A 113 5.35 12.32 6.61
CA GLU A 113 6.02 11.89 5.40
C GLU A 113 7.14 10.90 5.75
N GLN A 114 7.22 9.82 5.01
CA GLN A 114 8.30 8.84 5.12
C GLN A 114 8.91 8.60 3.74
N ARG A 115 10.22 8.71 3.66
CA ARG A 115 11.02 8.34 2.48
C ARG A 115 11.91 7.18 2.86
N SER A 116 11.89 6.14 2.04
CA SER A 116 12.68 4.94 2.26
C SER A 116 13.44 4.56 1.00
N PHE A 117 14.67 4.16 1.16
CA PHE A 117 15.52 3.61 0.11
C PHE A 117 16.13 2.31 0.60
N GLY A 118 16.17 1.28 -0.25
CA GLY A 118 16.71 0.00 0.17
C GLY A 118 17.28 -0.84 -0.94
N TYR A 119 18.08 -1.82 -0.52
CA TYR A 119 18.70 -2.84 -1.35
C TYR A 119 18.32 -4.21 -0.82
N THR A 120 18.01 -5.11 -1.72
CA THR A 120 17.69 -6.51 -1.41
C THR A 120 18.59 -7.43 -2.23
N TYR A 121 19.09 -8.48 -1.59
CA TYR A 121 19.89 -9.53 -2.24
C TYR A 121 19.34 -10.91 -1.89
N LYS A 122 19.03 -11.72 -2.91
CA LYS A 122 18.60 -13.12 -2.77
C LYS A 122 19.84 -14.00 -2.66
N ILE A 123 20.04 -14.62 -1.52
CA ILE A 123 21.10 -15.62 -1.32
C ILE A 123 20.74 -16.89 -2.11
N ASN A 124 19.48 -17.33 -1.97
CA ASN A 124 18.91 -18.48 -2.68
C ASN A 124 17.40 -18.31 -2.84
N ALA A 125 16.67 -19.35 -3.29
CA ALA A 125 15.23 -19.29 -3.53
C ALA A 125 14.40 -19.00 -2.26
N LYS A 126 14.92 -19.38 -1.09
CA LYS A 126 14.24 -19.25 0.21
C LYS A 126 14.75 -18.09 1.07
N THR A 127 15.95 -17.59 0.81
CA THR A 127 16.62 -16.63 1.70
C THR A 127 16.96 -15.36 0.95
N LYS A 128 16.56 -14.22 1.50
CA LYS A 128 17.04 -12.92 1.08
C LYS A 128 17.51 -12.09 2.28
N ILE A 129 18.46 -11.23 2.05
CA ILE A 129 18.91 -10.19 2.97
C ILE A 129 18.51 -8.83 2.41
N PHE A 130 18.31 -7.89 3.28
CA PHE A 130 18.01 -6.51 2.88
C PHE A 130 18.64 -5.51 3.85
N ILE A 131 18.93 -4.34 3.31
CA ILE A 131 19.27 -3.14 4.05
C ILE A 131 18.38 -2.02 3.54
N HIS A 132 17.85 -1.21 4.44
CA HIS A 132 17.17 0.00 4.05
C HIS A 132 17.44 1.15 5.01
N GLN A 133 17.40 2.35 4.47
CA GLN A 133 17.39 3.61 5.20
C GLN A 133 16.00 4.23 5.06
N SER A 134 15.46 4.74 6.15
CA SER A 134 14.22 5.50 6.15
C SER A 134 14.39 6.80 6.90
N SER A 135 13.81 7.85 6.35
CA SER A 135 13.64 9.16 6.99
C SER A 135 12.14 9.38 7.17
N ARG A 136 11.72 9.62 8.39
CA ARG A 136 10.34 9.97 8.72
C ARG A 136 10.31 11.34 9.36
N GLU A 137 9.44 12.20 8.84
CA GLU A 137 9.18 13.53 9.36
C GLU A 137 7.70 13.64 9.74
N SER A 138 7.41 14.25 10.88
CA SER A 138 6.05 14.55 11.32
C SER A 138 6.01 15.90 12.00
N SER A 139 4.86 16.59 11.91
CA SER A 139 4.67 17.96 12.42
C SER A 139 4.97 18.08 13.92
N ASN A 140 4.68 17.04 14.70
CA ASN A 140 4.79 17.08 16.16
C ASN A 140 6.04 16.42 16.71
N LYS A 141 6.74 15.55 15.94
CA LYS A 141 7.88 14.74 16.44
C LYS A 141 9.19 15.05 15.73
N GLY A 142 9.14 15.97 14.74
CA GLY A 142 10.30 16.29 13.94
C GLY A 142 10.75 15.14 13.03
N LYS A 143 12.01 15.15 12.65
CA LYS A 143 12.61 14.19 11.73
C LYS A 143 13.36 13.10 12.49
N VAL A 144 13.13 11.84 12.08
CA VAL A 144 13.85 10.67 12.58
C VAL A 144 14.38 9.87 11.39
N ASP A 145 15.68 9.58 11.40
CA ASP A 145 16.34 8.74 10.43
C ASP A 145 16.74 7.41 11.07
N TYR A 146 16.55 6.30 10.36
CA TYR A 146 16.94 4.97 10.82
C TYR A 146 17.43 4.09 9.66
N ILE A 147 18.33 3.19 10.00
CA ILE A 147 18.85 2.16 9.11
C ILE A 147 18.45 0.82 9.69
N SER A 148 17.97 -0.07 8.84
CA SER A 148 17.63 -1.44 9.21
C SER A 148 18.32 -2.43 8.29
N VAL A 149 18.76 -3.54 8.88
CA VAL A 149 19.29 -4.71 8.18
C VAL A 149 18.47 -5.91 8.62
N GLY A 150 18.10 -6.77 7.70
CA GLY A 150 17.31 -7.94 8.03
C GLY A 150 17.46 -9.08 7.04
N THR A 151 16.90 -10.21 7.43
CA THR A 151 16.79 -11.40 6.58
C THR A 151 15.34 -11.86 6.53
N GLU A 152 14.95 -12.41 5.39
CA GLU A 152 13.67 -13.11 5.22
C GLU A 152 13.97 -14.54 4.78
N TYR A 153 13.36 -15.51 5.46
CA TYR A 153 13.44 -16.91 5.12
C TYR A 153 12.02 -17.47 4.88
N LYS A 154 11.86 -18.19 3.77
CA LYS A 154 10.60 -18.87 3.41
C LYS A 154 10.71 -20.35 3.76
N PHE A 155 9.79 -20.84 4.54
CA PHE A 155 9.65 -22.25 4.93
C PHE A 155 9.12 -23.12 3.80
#